data_1d944ac2eb9fe7622c611addc418c5e3
#
_entry.id   1d944ac2eb9fe7622c611addc418c5e3
#
_cell.length_a   1.000
_cell.length_b   1.000
_cell.length_c   1.000
_cell.angle_alpha   90.00
_cell.angle_beta   90.00
_cell.angle_gamma   90.00
#
_symmetry.space_group_name_H-M   'P 1'
#
loop_
_entity.id
_entity.type
_entity.pdbx_description
1 polymer ?
#
loop_
_entity_poly.entity_id
_entity_poly.type
_entity_poly.pdbx_seq_one_letter_code
_entity_poly.pdbx_strand_id
1 'polypeptide(L)'
;MKFVVQPGGALTGDIRVPGDKSMSHRSVMLGALADGVTQVQGFLEGEDALATVAAFRAMGVRIDGPTGGSLSIHGVGLNGLSAPEHPLDMGNSGTSMRLLSGLLAGQAFNTELIGDASLMKRPMGRVITPLEKMGASISSAPDGRPPLHILGGQPLRGIHYDLPIASAQVKSCVLLAGLMASGRTSVTEPAPTRDHTERMLRGFGYAVEEANGVISVEGGGSLQAADIDIPADISSAAFFLIGASIAPGSDLLLRHVGMNPTRTGVLSILDLMGANIEIINPREVGGEPVADLRVRYAPLKGIQIPEEFVPLAIDEFPALFIAAACAEGTTILTGAEELRVKESDRIASMARGLDALGIINLPTPDGIRIEGGSMGSATIETFDDHRIAMSFSMAALRAKGPITVLNCDHVATSFPGFADLASGVGLQLDTDS
;
A
#
# COMPACT_ATOMS: atom_id res chain seq x y z
N MET A 1 -0.75 19.05 11.65
CA MET A 1 -0.99 19.72 10.34
C MET A 1 -2.44 19.50 9.90
N LYS A 2 -3.08 20.51 9.32
CA LYS A 2 -4.41 20.38 8.69
C LYS A 2 -4.36 20.87 7.25
N PHE A 3 -5.25 20.36 6.40
CA PHE A 3 -5.48 20.88 5.06
C PHE A 3 -6.77 21.68 5.05
N VAL A 4 -6.73 22.83 4.39
CA VAL A 4 -7.93 23.64 4.11
C VAL A 4 -8.08 23.71 2.60
N VAL A 5 -9.14 23.06 2.08
CA VAL A 5 -9.34 22.92 0.64
C VAL A 5 -10.56 23.73 0.21
N GLN A 6 -10.36 24.66 -0.70
CA GLN A 6 -11.44 25.48 -1.25
C GLN A 6 -12.27 24.69 -2.26
N PRO A 7 -13.57 25.00 -2.37
CA PRO A 7 -14.46 24.25 -3.24
C PRO A 7 -14.23 24.51 -4.73
N GLY A 8 -14.44 23.48 -5.55
CA GLY A 8 -14.38 23.56 -7.01
C GLY A 8 -12.97 23.45 -7.57
N GLY A 9 -12.80 23.81 -8.83
CA GLY A 9 -11.58 23.64 -9.59
C GLY A 9 -11.65 22.47 -10.56
N ALA A 10 -10.58 22.32 -11.36
CA ALA A 10 -10.37 21.21 -12.29
C ALA A 10 -8.92 20.77 -12.21
N LEU A 11 -8.68 19.47 -12.31
CA LEU A 11 -7.32 18.92 -12.31
C LEU A 11 -6.81 18.85 -13.76
N THR A 12 -5.71 19.52 -14.04
CA THR A 12 -5.11 19.59 -15.38
C THR A 12 -3.60 19.47 -15.32
N GLY A 13 -3.00 18.98 -16.39
CA GLY A 13 -1.55 18.91 -16.53
C GLY A 13 -1.01 17.52 -16.74
N ASP A 14 0.25 17.34 -16.41
CA ASP A 14 1.03 16.12 -16.59
C ASP A 14 1.86 15.90 -15.33
N ILE A 15 1.61 14.80 -14.62
CA ILE A 15 2.26 14.51 -13.34
C ILE A 15 2.75 13.06 -13.26
N ARG A 16 3.73 12.84 -12.39
CA ARG A 16 4.09 11.53 -11.87
C ARG A 16 3.88 11.55 -10.35
N VAL A 17 3.01 10.68 -9.84
CA VAL A 17 2.85 10.49 -8.40
C VAL A 17 4.03 9.68 -7.84
N PRO A 18 4.23 9.66 -6.51
CA PRO A 18 5.31 8.88 -5.90
C PRO A 18 5.33 7.42 -6.30
N GLY A 19 6.49 6.80 -6.19
CA GLY A 19 6.69 5.39 -6.50
C GLY A 19 5.87 4.45 -5.63
N ASP A 20 5.61 3.24 -6.14
CA ASP A 20 4.84 2.21 -5.45
C ASP A 20 5.46 1.86 -4.09
N LYS A 21 4.66 2.03 -3.02
CA LYS A 21 5.09 1.78 -1.64
C LYS A 21 5.48 0.31 -1.43
N SER A 22 4.70 -0.62 -1.94
CA SER A 22 4.94 -2.06 -1.79
C SER A 22 6.23 -2.50 -2.45
N MET A 23 6.54 -1.96 -3.63
CA MET A 23 7.78 -2.23 -4.35
C MET A 23 8.96 -1.53 -3.68
N SER A 24 8.79 -0.31 -3.16
CA SER A 24 9.83 0.42 -2.44
C SER A 24 10.32 -0.35 -1.21
N HIS A 25 9.43 -0.88 -0.38
CA HIS A 25 9.82 -1.73 0.74
C HIS A 25 10.60 -2.97 0.28
N ARG A 26 10.10 -3.65 -0.76
CA ARG A 26 10.70 -4.90 -1.24
C ARG A 26 12.04 -4.68 -1.94
N SER A 27 12.22 -3.55 -2.63
CA SER A 27 13.51 -3.22 -3.25
C SER A 27 14.62 -3.13 -2.22
N VAL A 28 14.33 -2.56 -1.04
CA VAL A 28 15.28 -2.52 0.07
C VAL A 28 15.49 -3.91 0.67
N MET A 29 14.41 -4.65 0.95
CA MET A 29 14.47 -5.98 1.58
C MET A 29 15.25 -6.97 0.71
N LEU A 30 14.88 -7.08 -0.57
CA LEU A 30 15.51 -8.04 -1.48
C LEU A 30 16.90 -7.58 -1.92
N GLY A 31 17.08 -6.27 -2.18
CA GLY A 31 18.39 -5.71 -2.51
C GLY A 31 19.41 -5.87 -1.40
N ALA A 32 18.99 -5.75 -0.14
CA ALA A 32 19.85 -5.99 1.03
C ALA A 32 20.32 -7.45 1.14
N LEU A 33 19.47 -8.39 0.75
CA LEU A 33 19.74 -9.84 0.82
C LEU A 33 20.32 -10.41 -0.48
N ALA A 34 20.50 -9.59 -1.52
CA ALA A 34 21.07 -10.01 -2.80
C ALA A 34 22.60 -10.02 -2.76
N ASP A 35 23.20 -10.75 -3.70
CA ASP A 35 24.62 -10.67 -3.99
C ASP A 35 24.87 -9.54 -5.02
N GLY A 36 25.65 -8.53 -4.65
CA GLY A 36 26.01 -7.39 -5.49
C GLY A 36 25.34 -6.07 -5.09
N VAL A 37 25.23 -5.12 -6.01
CA VAL A 37 24.68 -3.78 -5.77
C VAL A 37 23.41 -3.60 -6.58
N THR A 38 22.29 -3.42 -5.88
CA THR A 38 20.99 -3.13 -6.48
C THR A 38 20.84 -1.62 -6.66
N GLN A 39 20.54 -1.19 -7.90
CA GLN A 39 20.21 0.21 -8.21
C GLN A 39 18.69 0.38 -8.27
N VAL A 40 18.17 1.36 -7.56
CA VAL A 40 16.73 1.63 -7.51
C VAL A 40 16.45 3.06 -7.97
N GLN A 41 15.47 3.20 -8.85
CA GLN A 41 14.90 4.48 -9.30
C GLN A 41 13.42 4.52 -8.97
N GLY A 42 12.86 5.70 -8.76
CA GLY A 42 11.44 5.87 -8.44
C GLY A 42 11.05 5.45 -7.02
N PHE A 43 12.01 5.28 -6.11
CA PHE A 43 11.76 4.91 -4.72
C PHE A 43 10.87 5.94 -4.01
N LEU A 44 9.89 5.45 -3.26
CA LEU A 44 9.05 6.28 -2.41
C LEU A 44 9.83 6.74 -1.17
N GLU A 45 10.12 8.04 -1.06
CA GLU A 45 10.75 8.64 0.11
C GLU A 45 9.72 8.98 1.22
N GLY A 46 8.72 8.11 1.40
CA GLY A 46 7.74 8.19 2.49
C GLY A 46 8.28 7.56 3.78
N GLU A 47 7.78 8.04 4.91
CA GLU A 47 8.24 7.61 6.25
C GLU A 47 8.24 6.09 6.42
N ASP A 48 7.19 5.41 5.93
CA ASP A 48 7.10 3.94 5.99
C ASP A 48 8.27 3.25 5.28
N ALA A 49 8.61 3.69 4.08
CA ALA A 49 9.71 3.09 3.30
C ALA A 49 11.07 3.47 3.86
N LEU A 50 11.21 4.71 4.38
CA LEU A 50 12.43 5.17 5.06
C LEU A 50 12.69 4.40 6.36
N ALA A 51 11.66 3.98 7.11
CA ALA A 51 11.82 3.10 8.26
C ALA A 51 12.42 1.75 7.86
N THR A 52 12.05 1.20 6.69
CA THR A 52 12.68 0.00 6.15
C THR A 52 14.16 0.22 5.82
N VAL A 53 14.50 1.33 5.19
CA VAL A 53 15.91 1.70 4.90
C VAL A 53 16.71 1.78 6.20
N ALA A 54 16.17 2.46 7.23
CA ALA A 54 16.81 2.61 8.53
C ALA A 54 17.05 1.25 9.20
N ALA A 55 16.07 0.34 9.15
CA ALA A 55 16.18 -1.01 9.71
C ALA A 55 17.32 -1.80 9.07
N PHE A 56 17.43 -1.80 7.73
CA PHE A 56 18.51 -2.52 7.05
C PHE A 56 19.90 -1.87 7.27
N ARG A 57 19.96 -0.56 7.38
CA ARG A 57 21.21 0.12 7.81
C ARG A 57 21.62 -0.28 9.21
N ALA A 58 20.68 -0.37 10.16
CA ALA A 58 20.93 -0.83 11.53
C ALA A 58 21.40 -2.30 11.57
N MET A 59 21.06 -3.11 10.56
CA MET A 59 21.52 -4.48 10.39
C MET A 59 22.78 -4.61 9.52
N GLY A 60 23.53 -3.51 9.31
CA GLY A 60 24.84 -3.51 8.67
C GLY A 60 24.84 -3.38 7.14
N VAL A 61 23.68 -3.16 6.52
CA VAL A 61 23.61 -2.97 5.06
C VAL A 61 23.97 -1.54 4.69
N ARG A 62 24.96 -1.37 3.80
CA ARG A 62 25.24 -0.06 3.23
C ARG A 62 24.18 0.30 2.18
N ILE A 63 23.49 1.41 2.41
CA ILE A 63 22.51 1.97 1.49
C ILE A 63 22.85 3.43 1.24
N ASP A 64 23.25 3.78 0.03
CA ASP A 64 23.56 5.13 -0.41
C ASP A 64 22.27 5.76 -0.96
N GLY A 65 21.85 6.93 -0.48
CA GLY A 65 20.54 7.54 -0.75
C GLY A 65 19.50 7.21 0.34
N PRO A 66 18.17 7.36 0.13
CA PRO A 66 17.59 7.86 -1.11
C PRO A 66 17.84 9.35 -1.35
N THR A 67 17.88 9.74 -2.62
CA THR A 67 17.95 11.13 -3.04
C THR A 67 17.21 11.27 -4.37
N GLY A 68 16.10 12.02 -4.37
CA GLY A 68 15.27 12.21 -5.57
C GLY A 68 14.74 10.88 -6.12
N GLY A 69 14.35 9.95 -5.24
CA GLY A 69 13.85 8.62 -5.59
C GLY A 69 14.92 7.62 -6.02
N SER A 70 16.21 7.93 -5.87
CA SER A 70 17.32 7.05 -6.28
C SER A 70 18.08 6.52 -5.07
N LEU A 71 18.38 5.24 -5.02
CA LEU A 71 19.26 4.66 -4.02
C LEU A 71 20.06 3.46 -4.58
N SER A 72 21.22 3.20 -3.95
CA SER A 72 22.07 2.04 -4.22
C SER A 72 22.16 1.20 -2.96
N ILE A 73 21.85 -0.09 -3.06
CA ILE A 73 21.82 -1.04 -1.94
C ILE A 73 22.94 -2.05 -2.15
N HIS A 74 23.91 -2.05 -1.24
CA HIS A 74 25.02 -3.00 -1.25
C HIS A 74 24.59 -4.25 -0.49
N GLY A 75 24.11 -5.24 -1.22
CA GLY A 75 23.58 -6.46 -0.63
C GLY A 75 24.65 -7.29 0.08
N VAL A 76 24.22 -7.98 1.11
CA VAL A 76 25.09 -8.79 1.99
C VAL A 76 24.81 -10.28 1.90
N GLY A 77 23.92 -10.71 1.02
CA GLY A 77 23.43 -12.08 0.92
C GLY A 77 22.43 -12.45 2.00
N LEU A 78 21.77 -13.62 1.86
CA LEU A 78 20.70 -14.06 2.76
C LEU A 78 21.12 -14.15 4.25
N ASN A 79 22.39 -14.44 4.53
CA ASN A 79 22.93 -14.67 5.85
C ASN A 79 23.92 -13.58 6.31
N GLY A 80 24.02 -12.47 5.59
CA GLY A 80 25.03 -11.42 5.85
C GLY A 80 24.56 -10.28 6.74
N LEU A 81 23.31 -10.29 7.19
CA LEU A 81 22.81 -9.29 8.13
C LEU A 81 23.46 -9.42 9.49
N SER A 82 23.66 -8.30 10.18
CA SER A 82 24.21 -8.22 11.53
C SER A 82 23.13 -7.91 12.57
N ALA A 83 23.32 -8.35 13.81
CA ALA A 83 22.41 -8.00 14.90
C ALA A 83 22.33 -6.47 15.09
N PRO A 84 21.13 -5.88 15.12
CA PRO A 84 21.00 -4.47 15.43
C PRO A 84 21.30 -4.19 16.91
N GLU A 85 21.87 -3.01 17.21
CA GLU A 85 22.19 -2.60 18.59
C GLU A 85 20.94 -2.23 19.40
N HIS A 86 19.88 -1.82 18.71
CA HIS A 86 18.61 -1.34 19.30
C HIS A 86 17.41 -2.00 18.64
N PRO A 87 16.21 -1.96 19.28
CA PRO A 87 14.98 -2.37 18.62
C PRO A 87 14.81 -1.67 17.27
N LEU A 88 14.31 -2.40 16.28
CA LEU A 88 14.02 -1.86 14.96
C LEU A 88 12.66 -1.17 14.97
N ASP A 89 12.66 0.14 14.81
CA ASP A 89 11.43 0.94 14.78
C ASP A 89 10.86 0.99 13.36
N MET A 90 9.64 0.46 13.21
CA MET A 90 8.92 0.43 11.95
C MET A 90 8.02 1.66 11.74
N GLY A 91 8.02 2.63 12.66
CA GLY A 91 7.11 3.77 12.61
C GLY A 91 5.65 3.32 12.53
N ASN A 92 4.91 3.77 11.53
CA ASN A 92 3.53 3.33 11.26
C ASN A 92 3.43 2.14 10.30
N SER A 93 4.56 1.62 9.79
CA SER A 93 4.58 0.65 8.71
C SER A 93 4.21 -0.77 9.13
N GLY A 94 2.96 -1.13 9.03
CA GLY A 94 2.52 -2.52 9.16
C GLY A 94 3.09 -3.45 8.08
N THR A 95 3.45 -2.92 6.91
CA THR A 95 4.13 -3.68 5.85
C THR A 95 5.53 -4.07 6.29
N SER A 96 6.33 -3.11 6.75
CA SER A 96 7.70 -3.39 7.22
C SER A 96 7.68 -4.42 8.35
N MET A 97 6.86 -4.22 9.36
CA MET A 97 6.79 -5.12 10.51
C MET A 97 6.43 -6.56 10.10
N ARG A 98 5.41 -6.73 9.25
CA ARG A 98 4.97 -8.07 8.85
C ARG A 98 5.97 -8.79 7.93
N LEU A 99 6.52 -8.09 6.95
CA LEU A 99 7.46 -8.70 6.00
C LEU A 99 8.81 -8.99 6.66
N LEU A 100 9.32 -8.04 7.46
CA LEU A 100 10.56 -8.24 8.20
C LEU A 100 10.45 -9.38 9.24
N SER A 101 9.28 -9.58 9.84
CA SER A 101 9.09 -10.74 10.73
C SER A 101 9.43 -12.07 10.02
N GLY A 102 9.06 -12.20 8.74
CA GLY A 102 9.43 -13.37 7.93
C GLY A 102 10.94 -13.48 7.67
N LEU A 103 11.57 -12.39 7.25
CA LEU A 103 13.02 -12.36 6.98
C LEU A 103 13.86 -12.57 8.25
N LEU A 104 13.46 -11.95 9.35
CA LEU A 104 14.21 -12.00 10.60
C LEU A 104 14.06 -13.35 11.34
N ALA A 105 12.95 -14.04 11.12
CA ALA A 105 12.75 -15.37 11.69
C ALA A 105 13.83 -16.39 11.24
N GLY A 106 14.42 -16.19 10.06
CA GLY A 106 15.50 -17.04 9.54
C GLY A 106 16.91 -16.59 9.89
N GLN A 107 17.09 -15.43 10.55
CA GLN A 107 18.42 -14.91 10.89
C GLN A 107 19.01 -15.56 12.15
N ALA A 108 20.34 -15.48 12.30
CA ALA A 108 21.06 -16.10 13.41
C ALA A 108 21.04 -15.30 14.72
N PHE A 109 20.45 -14.11 14.74
CA PHE A 109 20.45 -13.18 15.87
C PHE A 109 19.04 -12.81 16.32
N ASN A 110 18.91 -12.39 17.59
CA ASN A 110 17.65 -11.93 18.15
C ASN A 110 17.31 -10.51 17.67
N THR A 111 16.02 -10.24 17.47
CA THR A 111 15.55 -8.92 17.04
C THR A 111 14.28 -8.54 17.79
N GLU A 112 14.12 -7.25 18.06
CA GLU A 112 12.89 -6.68 18.56
C GLU A 112 12.33 -5.68 17.52
N LEU A 113 11.05 -5.82 17.18
CA LEU A 113 10.33 -4.90 16.29
C LEU A 113 9.34 -4.08 17.10
N ILE A 114 9.46 -2.75 16.99
CA ILE A 114 8.57 -1.77 17.60
C ILE A 114 7.97 -0.85 16.53
N GLY A 115 7.08 0.03 16.94
CA GLY A 115 6.51 1.05 16.06
C GLY A 115 5.78 2.13 16.85
N ASP A 116 5.09 3.02 16.15
CA ASP A 116 4.32 4.09 16.76
C ASP A 116 3.08 3.58 17.52
N ALA A 117 2.39 4.50 18.20
CA ALA A 117 1.21 4.18 19.00
C ALA A 117 0.06 3.53 18.20
N SER A 118 -0.02 3.79 16.89
CA SER A 118 -1.00 3.16 16.00
C SER A 118 -0.59 1.75 15.64
N LEU A 119 0.66 1.54 15.20
CA LEU A 119 1.19 0.23 14.82
C LEU A 119 1.21 -0.73 16.00
N MET A 120 1.53 -0.23 17.20
CA MET A 120 1.56 -1.03 18.44
C MET A 120 0.18 -1.60 18.84
N LYS A 121 -0.91 -1.11 18.26
CA LYS A 121 -2.28 -1.64 18.48
C LYS A 121 -2.70 -2.69 17.46
N ARG A 122 -1.97 -2.82 16.34
CA ARG A 122 -2.36 -3.71 15.24
C ARG A 122 -2.01 -5.17 15.56
N PRO A 123 -2.91 -6.13 15.27
CA PRO A 123 -2.64 -7.54 15.51
C PRO A 123 -1.61 -8.09 14.50
N MET A 124 -0.62 -8.82 15.01
CA MET A 124 0.42 -9.51 14.22
C MET A 124 0.28 -11.03 14.27
N GLY A 125 -0.73 -11.56 14.95
CA GLY A 125 -1.00 -12.99 15.03
C GLY A 125 -1.10 -13.68 13.67
N ARG A 126 -1.57 -12.96 12.64
CA ARG A 126 -1.67 -13.48 11.25
C ARG A 126 -0.31 -13.85 10.64
N VAL A 127 0.80 -13.23 11.07
CA VAL A 127 2.16 -13.58 10.62
C VAL A 127 2.87 -14.44 11.66
N ILE A 128 2.64 -14.25 12.95
CA ILE A 128 3.22 -15.07 14.02
C ILE A 128 2.85 -16.55 13.84
N THR A 129 1.56 -16.83 13.67
CA THR A 129 1.05 -18.21 13.55
C THR A 129 1.73 -19.04 12.45
N PRO A 130 1.82 -18.61 11.17
CA PRO A 130 2.53 -19.39 10.17
C PRO A 130 4.04 -19.48 10.43
N LEU A 131 4.67 -18.42 10.93
CA LEU A 131 6.11 -18.46 11.25
C LEU A 131 6.43 -19.47 12.37
N GLU A 132 5.61 -19.55 13.42
CA GLU A 132 5.74 -20.58 14.47
C GLU A 132 5.55 -22.00 13.90
N LYS A 133 4.63 -22.19 12.95
CA LYS A 133 4.50 -23.47 12.24
C LYS A 133 5.74 -23.82 11.42
N MET A 134 6.48 -22.83 10.93
CA MET A 134 7.77 -23.01 10.26
C MET A 134 8.91 -23.32 11.25
N GLY A 135 8.71 -23.14 12.55
CA GLY A 135 9.71 -23.35 13.59
C GLY A 135 10.31 -22.08 14.18
N ALA A 136 9.82 -20.90 13.81
CA ALA A 136 10.23 -19.65 14.44
C ALA A 136 9.78 -19.58 15.91
N SER A 137 10.54 -18.82 16.72
CA SER A 137 10.17 -18.51 18.11
C SER A 137 9.94 -16.99 18.21
N ILE A 138 8.69 -16.59 18.37
CA ILE A 138 8.27 -15.18 18.40
C ILE A 138 7.41 -14.95 19.64
N SER A 139 7.80 -14.00 20.48
CA SER A 139 6.95 -13.51 21.56
C SER A 139 6.42 -12.12 21.24
N SER A 140 5.22 -11.82 21.74
CA SER A 140 4.50 -10.58 21.48
C SER A 140 3.79 -10.10 22.75
N ALA A 141 3.30 -8.88 22.75
CA ALA A 141 2.35 -8.41 23.74
C ALA A 141 1.00 -9.19 23.62
N PRO A 142 0.09 -9.07 24.59
CA PRO A 142 -1.22 -9.73 24.53
C PRO A 142 -1.95 -9.47 23.19
N ASP A 143 -2.74 -10.43 22.76
CA ASP A 143 -3.47 -10.43 21.49
C ASP A 143 -2.57 -10.42 20.24
N GLY A 144 -1.32 -10.87 20.36
CA GLY A 144 -0.37 -10.91 19.25
C GLY A 144 0.05 -9.51 18.77
N ARG A 145 0.06 -8.51 19.64
CA ARG A 145 0.45 -7.14 19.31
C ARG A 145 1.94 -6.91 19.48
N PRO A 146 2.54 -5.92 18.79
CA PRO A 146 3.92 -5.50 19.08
C PRO A 146 4.09 -5.01 20.54
N PRO A 147 5.32 -5.02 21.10
CA PRO A 147 6.56 -5.38 20.41
C PRO A 147 6.64 -6.85 20.05
N LEU A 148 7.34 -7.17 18.95
CA LEU A 148 7.63 -8.54 18.56
C LEU A 148 9.08 -8.85 18.86
N HIS A 149 9.31 -9.86 19.69
CA HIS A 149 10.65 -10.36 19.96
C HIS A 149 10.86 -11.66 19.17
N ILE A 150 11.75 -11.64 18.20
CA ILE A 150 12.08 -12.76 17.32
C ILE A 150 13.40 -13.38 17.79
N LEU A 151 13.35 -14.64 18.18
CA LEU A 151 14.54 -15.38 18.60
C LEU A 151 15.26 -15.91 17.36
N GLY A 152 16.51 -15.52 17.17
CA GLY A 152 17.34 -15.97 16.05
C GLY A 152 17.87 -17.39 16.19
N GLY A 153 18.45 -17.89 15.10
CA GLY A 153 19.09 -19.22 15.05
C GLY A 153 18.11 -20.40 15.10
N GLN A 154 16.82 -20.16 14.87
CA GLN A 154 15.83 -21.22 14.79
C GLN A 154 15.90 -21.93 13.42
N PRO A 155 15.93 -23.28 13.38
CA PRO A 155 15.94 -24.00 12.10
C PRO A 155 14.54 -23.97 11.47
N LEU A 156 14.31 -23.04 10.55
CA LEU A 156 13.06 -22.97 9.83
C LEU A 156 12.90 -24.16 8.86
N ARG A 157 11.66 -24.64 8.74
CA ARG A 157 11.25 -25.68 7.80
C ARG A 157 10.18 -25.16 6.87
N GLY A 158 10.26 -25.52 5.60
CA GLY A 158 9.22 -25.24 4.64
C GLY A 158 7.90 -25.88 5.05
N ILE A 159 6.80 -25.17 4.82
CA ILE A 159 5.44 -25.62 5.07
C ILE A 159 4.55 -25.33 3.87
N HIS A 160 3.40 -26.00 3.81
CA HIS A 160 2.27 -25.54 3.04
C HIS A 160 1.31 -24.78 3.97
N TYR A 161 0.92 -23.55 3.58
CA TYR A 161 0.05 -22.71 4.39
C TYR A 161 -1.15 -22.19 3.57
N ASP A 162 -2.33 -22.68 3.92
CA ASP A 162 -3.58 -22.12 3.40
C ASP A 162 -3.91 -20.84 4.16
N LEU A 163 -3.96 -19.72 3.45
CA LEU A 163 -4.33 -18.43 4.04
C LEU A 163 -5.80 -18.43 4.44
N PRO A 164 -6.15 -18.19 5.71
CA PRO A 164 -7.54 -18.13 6.14
C PRO A 164 -8.29 -16.91 5.57
N ILE A 165 -7.55 -15.86 5.20
CA ILE A 165 -8.05 -14.62 4.62
C ILE A 165 -7.06 -14.17 3.55
N ALA A 166 -7.57 -13.59 2.45
CA ALA A 166 -6.73 -13.01 1.40
C ALA A 166 -5.85 -11.88 1.94
N SER A 167 -4.54 -12.11 2.03
CA SER A 167 -3.59 -11.15 2.57
C SER A 167 -2.21 -11.26 1.91
N ALA A 168 -1.90 -10.28 1.05
CA ALA A 168 -0.59 -10.19 0.42
C ALA A 168 0.57 -10.09 1.41
N GLN A 169 0.36 -9.45 2.57
CA GLN A 169 1.40 -9.29 3.59
C GLN A 169 1.72 -10.62 4.29
N VAL A 170 0.70 -11.43 4.60
CA VAL A 170 0.91 -12.76 5.20
C VAL A 170 1.56 -13.69 4.17
N LYS A 171 1.07 -13.72 2.93
CA LYS A 171 1.71 -14.46 1.84
C LYS A 171 3.18 -14.09 1.71
N SER A 172 3.48 -12.79 1.58
CA SER A 172 4.85 -12.29 1.46
C SER A 172 5.72 -12.69 2.65
N CYS A 173 5.21 -12.56 3.88
CA CYS A 173 5.93 -12.94 5.10
C CYS A 173 6.35 -14.42 5.07
N VAL A 174 5.42 -15.32 4.72
CA VAL A 174 5.68 -16.77 4.66
C VAL A 174 6.67 -17.12 3.55
N LEU A 175 6.52 -16.52 2.34
CA LEU A 175 7.44 -16.76 1.24
C LEU A 175 8.85 -16.23 1.55
N LEU A 176 8.97 -15.06 2.17
CA LEU A 176 10.26 -14.47 2.56
C LEU A 176 10.96 -15.30 3.65
N ALA A 177 10.23 -15.84 4.64
CA ALA A 177 10.76 -16.80 5.58
C ALA A 177 11.21 -18.09 4.88
N GLY A 178 10.46 -18.50 3.86
CA GLY A 178 10.75 -19.67 3.03
C GLY A 178 12.10 -19.63 2.32
N LEU A 179 12.67 -18.45 2.05
CA LEU A 179 14.00 -18.32 1.43
C LEU A 179 15.11 -18.95 2.30
N MET A 180 14.94 -18.92 3.63
CA MET A 180 15.90 -19.42 4.61
C MET A 180 15.46 -20.73 5.26
N ALA A 181 14.28 -21.24 4.91
CA ALA A 181 13.77 -22.50 5.44
C ALA A 181 14.43 -23.72 4.75
N SER A 182 14.47 -24.86 5.43
CA SER A 182 14.84 -26.11 4.77
C SER A 182 13.64 -26.68 4.01
N GLY A 183 13.81 -26.95 2.70
CA GLY A 183 12.79 -27.49 1.81
C GLY A 183 11.81 -26.44 1.28
N ARG A 184 10.70 -26.93 0.73
CA ARG A 184 9.72 -26.13 -0.01
C ARG A 184 8.72 -25.43 0.93
N THR A 185 8.53 -24.13 0.75
CA THR A 185 7.48 -23.35 1.37
C THR A 185 6.43 -22.99 0.31
N SER A 186 5.16 -23.21 0.60
CA SER A 186 4.08 -22.91 -0.33
C SER A 186 2.87 -22.27 0.35
N VAL A 187 2.13 -21.46 -0.40
CA VAL A 187 0.95 -20.73 0.07
C VAL A 187 -0.19 -20.88 -0.91
N THR A 188 -1.41 -21.11 -0.40
CA THR A 188 -2.65 -21.01 -1.16
C THR A 188 -3.47 -19.83 -0.66
N GLU A 189 -4.01 -19.03 -1.58
CA GLU A 189 -4.85 -17.87 -1.27
C GLU A 189 -6.33 -18.17 -1.54
N PRO A 190 -7.27 -17.71 -0.67
CA PRO A 190 -8.71 -17.83 -0.92
C PRO A 190 -9.20 -16.92 -2.06
N ALA A 191 -8.49 -15.83 -2.33
CA ALA A 191 -8.67 -14.92 -3.46
C ALA A 191 -7.32 -14.30 -3.82
N PRO A 192 -7.09 -13.94 -5.11
CA PRO A 192 -5.83 -13.33 -5.54
C PRO A 192 -5.51 -12.06 -4.77
N THR A 193 -4.26 -11.95 -4.31
CA THR A 193 -3.74 -10.73 -3.70
C THR A 193 -2.49 -10.25 -4.44
N ARG A 194 -1.97 -9.08 -4.07
CA ARG A 194 -0.76 -8.49 -4.68
C ARG A 194 0.39 -9.47 -4.78
N ASP A 195 1.01 -9.57 -5.96
CA ASP A 195 2.06 -10.51 -6.32
C ASP A 195 3.46 -9.88 -6.45
N HIS A 196 3.65 -8.67 -5.88
CA HIS A 196 4.94 -7.97 -5.96
C HIS A 196 6.11 -8.78 -5.39
N THR A 197 5.90 -9.58 -4.34
CA THR A 197 6.96 -10.43 -3.78
C THR A 197 7.39 -11.48 -4.79
N GLU A 198 6.46 -12.15 -5.42
CA GLU A 198 6.70 -13.19 -6.42
C GLU A 198 7.41 -12.63 -7.64
N ARG A 199 6.92 -11.50 -8.19
CA ARG A 199 7.53 -10.82 -9.34
C ARG A 199 8.94 -10.34 -9.02
N MET A 200 9.12 -9.67 -7.88
CA MET A 200 10.41 -9.14 -7.50
C MET A 200 11.41 -10.25 -7.16
N LEU A 201 11.01 -11.34 -6.50
CA LEU A 201 11.88 -12.50 -6.31
C LEU A 201 12.38 -13.04 -7.65
N ARG A 202 11.50 -13.20 -8.66
CA ARG A 202 11.90 -13.60 -10.01
C ARG A 202 12.87 -12.58 -10.65
N GLY A 203 12.62 -11.28 -10.46
CA GLY A 203 13.49 -10.19 -10.89
C GLY A 203 14.89 -10.22 -10.25
N PHE A 204 14.99 -10.71 -9.02
CA PHE A 204 16.25 -10.98 -8.32
C PHE A 204 16.83 -12.38 -8.60
N GLY A 205 16.32 -13.08 -9.62
CA GLY A 205 16.83 -14.38 -10.05
C GLY A 205 16.40 -15.56 -9.18
N TYR A 206 15.47 -15.36 -8.22
CA TYR A 206 14.97 -16.43 -7.36
C TYR A 206 13.78 -17.14 -8.01
N ALA A 207 13.82 -18.48 -8.02
CA ALA A 207 12.75 -19.29 -8.59
C ALA A 207 11.48 -19.23 -7.71
N VAL A 208 10.38 -18.78 -8.31
CA VAL A 208 9.04 -18.82 -7.70
C VAL A 208 8.14 -19.61 -8.63
N GLU A 209 7.62 -20.72 -8.15
CA GLU A 209 6.68 -21.55 -8.90
C GLU A 209 5.26 -21.16 -8.53
N GLU A 210 4.41 -21.12 -9.55
CA GLU A 210 2.96 -20.88 -9.38
C GLU A 210 2.22 -21.91 -10.22
N ALA A 211 1.44 -22.74 -9.56
CA ALA A 211 0.66 -23.77 -10.22
C ALA A 211 -0.64 -24.06 -9.43
N ASN A 212 -1.77 -24.09 -10.13
CA ASN A 212 -3.09 -24.42 -9.55
C ASN A 212 -3.45 -23.56 -8.31
N GLY A 213 -3.09 -22.26 -8.32
CA GLY A 213 -3.34 -21.34 -7.20
C GLY A 213 -2.42 -21.55 -5.99
N VAL A 214 -1.37 -22.37 -6.13
CA VAL A 214 -0.32 -22.57 -5.13
C VAL A 214 0.92 -21.82 -5.56
N ILE A 215 1.42 -20.93 -4.71
CA ILE A 215 2.67 -20.18 -4.90
C ILE A 215 3.73 -20.81 -4.01
N SER A 216 4.93 -21.05 -4.53
CA SER A 216 5.97 -21.73 -3.75
C SER A 216 7.38 -21.26 -4.07
N VAL A 217 8.25 -21.37 -3.04
CA VAL A 217 9.68 -21.14 -3.10
C VAL A 217 10.42 -22.33 -2.48
N GLU A 218 11.60 -22.65 -3.00
CA GLU A 218 12.51 -23.62 -2.40
C GLU A 218 13.58 -22.88 -1.59
N GLY A 219 13.79 -23.24 -0.35
CA GLY A 219 14.75 -22.56 0.51
C GLY A 219 16.21 -22.82 0.16
N GLY A 220 17.12 -21.95 0.61
CA GLY A 220 18.56 -22.09 0.45
C GLY A 220 19.12 -21.64 -0.90
N GLY A 221 18.35 -20.93 -1.72
CA GLY A 221 18.81 -20.27 -2.93
C GLY A 221 19.63 -18.99 -2.65
N SER A 222 19.86 -18.18 -3.69
CA SER A 222 20.48 -16.86 -3.58
C SER A 222 19.71 -15.84 -4.40
N LEU A 223 19.78 -14.57 -4.00
CA LEU A 223 19.24 -13.43 -4.74
C LEU A 223 20.40 -12.73 -5.46
N GLN A 224 20.17 -12.31 -6.68
CA GLN A 224 21.13 -11.54 -7.47
C GLN A 224 20.69 -10.10 -7.56
N ALA A 225 21.63 -9.17 -7.39
CA ALA A 225 21.33 -7.73 -7.51
C ALA A 225 20.73 -7.40 -8.88
N ALA A 226 19.79 -6.46 -8.90
CA ALA A 226 19.05 -6.06 -10.09
C ALA A 226 18.89 -4.54 -10.15
N ASP A 227 18.72 -4.00 -11.36
CA ASP A 227 18.28 -2.62 -11.55
C ASP A 227 16.75 -2.57 -11.49
N ILE A 228 16.21 -1.71 -10.64
CA ILE A 228 14.77 -1.60 -10.38
C ILE A 228 14.29 -0.18 -10.71
N ASP A 229 13.36 -0.07 -11.64
CA ASP A 229 12.57 1.16 -11.86
C ASP A 229 11.20 0.96 -11.23
N ILE A 230 10.95 1.63 -10.11
CA ILE A 230 9.68 1.54 -9.37
C ILE A 230 8.65 2.44 -10.08
N PRO A 231 7.54 1.88 -10.58
CA PRO A 231 6.49 2.69 -11.19
C PRO A 231 5.78 3.56 -10.16
N ALA A 232 5.10 4.59 -10.65
CA ALA A 232 4.19 5.41 -9.84
C ALA A 232 3.08 4.53 -9.23
N ASP A 233 2.78 4.75 -7.95
CA ASP A 233 1.82 3.93 -7.19
C ASP A 233 0.38 4.18 -7.68
N ILE A 234 -0.29 3.13 -8.14
CA ILE A 234 -1.70 3.18 -8.54
C ILE A 234 -2.61 3.66 -7.40
N SER A 235 -2.28 3.34 -6.14
CA SER A 235 -3.03 3.83 -4.97
C SER A 235 -2.90 5.34 -4.80
N SER A 236 -1.71 5.89 -5.05
CA SER A 236 -1.48 7.34 -5.05
C SER A 236 -2.13 8.00 -6.27
N ALA A 237 -2.07 7.35 -7.43
CA ALA A 237 -2.73 7.79 -8.65
C ALA A 237 -4.26 7.82 -8.49
N ALA A 238 -4.85 6.92 -7.72
CA ALA A 238 -6.31 6.80 -7.54
C ALA A 238 -6.95 8.09 -7.04
N PHE A 239 -6.32 8.85 -6.16
CA PHE A 239 -6.85 10.14 -5.70
C PHE A 239 -7.01 11.13 -6.85
N PHE A 240 -6.02 11.21 -7.72
CA PHE A 240 -6.04 12.09 -8.89
C PHE A 240 -6.96 11.56 -10.00
N LEU A 241 -7.02 10.25 -10.23
CA LEU A 241 -7.96 9.62 -11.16
C LEU A 241 -9.40 9.95 -10.77
N ILE A 242 -9.73 9.80 -9.49
CA ILE A 242 -11.06 10.10 -8.98
C ILE A 242 -11.32 11.59 -8.98
N GLY A 243 -10.38 12.40 -8.49
CA GLY A 243 -10.50 13.86 -8.50
C GLY A 243 -10.77 14.41 -9.90
N ALA A 244 -10.01 13.95 -10.90
CA ALA A 244 -10.22 14.39 -12.30
C ALA A 244 -11.50 13.81 -12.92
N SER A 245 -11.92 12.59 -12.56
CA SER A 245 -13.16 12.01 -13.04
C SER A 245 -14.40 12.78 -12.55
N ILE A 246 -14.38 13.30 -11.32
CA ILE A 246 -15.54 14.00 -10.73
C ILE A 246 -15.58 15.50 -11.01
N ALA A 247 -14.45 16.14 -11.36
CA ALA A 247 -14.32 17.59 -11.50
C ALA A 247 -14.50 18.05 -12.95
N PRO A 248 -15.58 18.79 -13.32
CA PRO A 248 -15.77 19.30 -14.66
C PRO A 248 -14.59 20.15 -15.17
N GLY A 249 -14.18 19.92 -16.41
CA GLY A 249 -13.05 20.62 -17.04
C GLY A 249 -11.69 19.98 -16.79
N SER A 250 -11.62 18.88 -16.05
CA SER A 250 -10.37 18.16 -15.82
C SER A 250 -9.89 17.42 -17.07
N ASP A 251 -8.58 17.48 -17.31
CA ASP A 251 -7.81 16.68 -18.27
C ASP A 251 -6.40 16.51 -17.72
N LEU A 252 -6.14 15.37 -17.06
CA LEU A 252 -4.92 15.10 -16.33
C LEU A 252 -4.23 13.86 -16.89
N LEU A 253 -2.92 13.93 -17.08
CA LEU A 253 -2.08 12.81 -17.48
C LEU A 253 -1.20 12.37 -16.32
N LEU A 254 -1.37 11.11 -15.88
CA LEU A 254 -0.53 10.48 -14.88
C LEU A 254 0.49 9.57 -15.58
N ARG A 255 1.78 9.84 -15.35
CA ARG A 255 2.88 9.14 -16.01
C ARG A 255 3.35 7.92 -15.25
N HIS A 256 3.73 6.89 -16.02
CA HIS A 256 4.50 5.74 -15.51
C HIS A 256 3.79 5.01 -14.36
N VAL A 257 2.48 4.86 -14.44
CA VAL A 257 1.67 4.23 -13.37
C VAL A 257 1.79 2.70 -13.44
N GLY A 258 2.00 2.06 -12.31
CA GLY A 258 1.99 0.61 -12.18
C GLY A 258 0.62 0.03 -12.54
N MET A 259 0.62 -0.93 -13.47
CA MET A 259 -0.58 -1.57 -14.01
C MET A 259 -0.67 -3.05 -13.63
N ASN A 260 -0.11 -3.41 -12.49
CA ASN A 260 -0.18 -4.79 -12.01
C ASN A 260 -1.64 -5.25 -11.91
N PRO A 261 -2.04 -6.36 -12.56
CA PRO A 261 -3.44 -6.83 -12.58
C PRO A 261 -4.04 -7.04 -11.17
N THR A 262 -3.19 -7.35 -10.18
CA THR A 262 -3.63 -7.50 -8.79
C THR A 262 -3.88 -6.16 -8.05
N ARG A 263 -3.68 -5.03 -8.74
CA ARG A 263 -3.80 -3.67 -8.22
C ARG A 263 -4.78 -2.78 -9.00
N THR A 264 -5.17 -3.19 -10.20
CA THR A 264 -5.96 -2.34 -11.11
C THR A 264 -7.47 -2.43 -10.91
N GLY A 265 -7.95 -3.03 -9.83
CA GLY A 265 -9.37 -3.10 -9.50
C GLY A 265 -10.05 -1.72 -9.45
N VAL A 266 -9.33 -0.68 -9.03
CA VAL A 266 -9.83 0.70 -9.04
C VAL A 266 -10.18 1.18 -10.47
N LEU A 267 -9.39 0.81 -11.47
CA LEU A 267 -9.68 1.16 -12.87
C LEU A 267 -10.92 0.42 -13.38
N SER A 268 -11.06 -0.86 -13.04
CA SER A 268 -12.24 -1.66 -13.40
C SER A 268 -13.52 -1.10 -12.77
N ILE A 269 -13.47 -0.72 -11.49
CA ILE A 269 -14.60 -0.10 -10.78
C ILE A 269 -14.96 1.26 -11.41
N LEU A 270 -13.97 2.10 -11.68
CA LEU A 270 -14.19 3.41 -12.31
C LEU A 270 -14.75 3.28 -13.73
N ASP A 271 -14.31 2.29 -14.52
CA ASP A 271 -14.86 1.98 -15.84
C ASP A 271 -16.34 1.61 -15.74
N LEU A 272 -16.71 0.71 -14.81
CA LEU A 272 -18.11 0.36 -14.54
C LEU A 272 -18.95 1.58 -14.10
N MET A 273 -18.35 2.53 -13.40
CA MET A 273 -19.00 3.80 -13.04
C MET A 273 -19.09 4.78 -14.19
N GLY A 274 -18.45 4.52 -15.34
CA GLY A 274 -18.47 5.35 -16.54
C GLY A 274 -17.41 6.44 -16.56
N ALA A 275 -16.30 6.29 -15.85
CA ALA A 275 -15.18 7.22 -15.90
C ALA A 275 -14.52 7.24 -17.28
N ASN A 276 -13.95 8.39 -17.65
CA ASN A 276 -13.23 8.57 -18.91
C ASN A 276 -11.72 8.50 -18.67
N ILE A 277 -11.20 7.27 -18.64
CA ILE A 277 -9.77 6.98 -18.41
C ILE A 277 -9.21 6.27 -19.65
N GLU A 278 -8.15 6.81 -20.22
CA GLU A 278 -7.44 6.28 -21.37
C GLU A 278 -6.09 5.72 -20.91
N ILE A 279 -5.82 4.45 -21.24
CA ILE A 279 -4.52 3.80 -20.97
C ILE A 279 -3.61 4.04 -22.19
N ILE A 280 -2.49 4.71 -21.96
CA ILE A 280 -1.56 5.15 -23.02
C ILE A 280 -0.19 4.52 -22.79
N ASN A 281 0.51 4.17 -23.85
CA ASN A 281 1.88 3.65 -23.80
C ASN A 281 2.07 2.45 -22.85
N PRO A 282 1.24 1.40 -22.94
CA PRO A 282 1.46 0.21 -22.11
C PRO A 282 2.81 -0.43 -22.44
N ARG A 283 3.57 -0.76 -21.40
CA ARG A 283 4.91 -1.36 -21.49
C ARG A 283 5.21 -2.19 -20.25
N GLU A 284 6.29 -2.91 -20.28
CA GLU A 284 6.82 -3.65 -19.13
C GLU A 284 8.13 -3.03 -18.67
N VAL A 285 8.31 -2.88 -17.36
CA VAL A 285 9.50 -2.34 -16.73
C VAL A 285 9.86 -3.21 -15.53
N GLY A 286 11.01 -3.89 -15.59
CA GLY A 286 11.47 -4.75 -14.49
C GLY A 286 10.50 -5.89 -14.13
N GLY A 287 9.72 -6.42 -15.11
CA GLY A 287 8.71 -7.46 -14.86
C GLY A 287 7.36 -6.96 -14.33
N GLU A 288 7.18 -5.63 -14.21
CA GLU A 288 5.91 -5.02 -13.86
C GLU A 288 5.29 -4.30 -15.07
N PRO A 289 4.00 -4.51 -15.34
CA PRO A 289 3.30 -3.75 -16.37
C PRO A 289 3.11 -2.30 -15.92
N VAL A 290 3.32 -1.37 -16.84
CA VAL A 290 3.28 0.08 -16.60
C VAL A 290 2.58 0.77 -17.76
N ALA A 291 1.80 1.82 -17.48
CA ALA A 291 1.21 2.68 -18.51
C ALA A 291 1.15 4.14 -18.05
N ASP A 292 0.85 5.03 -18.98
CA ASP A 292 0.42 6.38 -18.67
C ASP A 292 -1.13 6.40 -18.68
N LEU A 293 -1.75 7.10 -17.73
CA LEU A 293 -3.21 7.16 -17.59
C LEU A 293 -3.67 8.59 -17.83
N ARG A 294 -4.48 8.81 -18.87
CA ARG A 294 -5.14 10.11 -19.10
C ARG A 294 -6.57 10.04 -18.62
N VAL A 295 -6.92 10.90 -17.69
CA VAL A 295 -8.25 10.96 -17.10
C VAL A 295 -8.90 12.31 -17.38
N ARG A 296 -10.19 12.26 -17.79
CA ARG A 296 -11.02 13.43 -18.02
C ARG A 296 -12.31 13.31 -17.22
N TYR A 297 -12.91 14.43 -16.93
CA TYR A 297 -14.24 14.47 -16.32
C TYR A 297 -15.25 13.61 -17.08
N ALA A 298 -16.03 12.85 -16.31
CA ALA A 298 -17.22 12.15 -16.80
C ALA A 298 -18.31 12.12 -15.72
N PRO A 299 -19.61 12.17 -16.09
CA PRO A 299 -20.67 11.94 -15.11
C PRO A 299 -20.66 10.46 -14.69
N LEU A 300 -20.35 10.22 -13.41
CA LEU A 300 -20.29 8.86 -12.86
C LEU A 300 -21.68 8.36 -12.49
N LYS A 301 -21.86 7.04 -12.52
CA LYS A 301 -23.07 6.34 -12.10
C LYS A 301 -22.79 5.45 -10.90
N GLY A 302 -23.74 5.39 -9.98
CA GLY A 302 -23.73 4.44 -8.87
C GLY A 302 -23.87 3.01 -9.38
N ILE A 303 -23.14 2.08 -8.76
CA ILE A 303 -23.11 0.66 -9.14
C ILE A 303 -23.12 -0.21 -7.89
N GLN A 304 -23.51 -1.48 -8.06
CA GLN A 304 -23.10 -2.52 -7.13
C GLN A 304 -21.71 -2.98 -7.54
N ILE A 305 -20.74 -2.79 -6.65
CA ILE A 305 -19.34 -3.16 -6.92
C ILE A 305 -19.22 -4.68 -6.89
N PRO A 306 -18.71 -5.31 -7.97
CA PRO A 306 -18.47 -6.76 -7.98
C PRO A 306 -17.44 -7.15 -6.93
N GLU A 307 -17.75 -8.18 -6.12
CA GLU A 307 -16.89 -8.59 -5.00
C GLU A 307 -15.50 -9.07 -5.46
N GLU A 308 -15.38 -9.59 -6.69
CA GLU A 308 -14.09 -9.97 -7.26
C GLU A 308 -13.09 -8.80 -7.38
N PHE A 309 -13.55 -7.56 -7.45
CA PHE A 309 -12.67 -6.38 -7.49
C PHE A 309 -12.27 -5.88 -6.10
N VAL A 310 -12.93 -6.35 -5.03
CA VAL A 310 -12.66 -5.87 -3.67
C VAL A 310 -11.19 -6.09 -3.26
N PRO A 311 -10.60 -7.30 -3.36
CA PRO A 311 -9.20 -7.50 -3.00
C PRO A 311 -8.22 -6.75 -3.92
N LEU A 312 -8.61 -6.47 -5.18
CA LEU A 312 -7.81 -5.78 -6.18
C LEU A 312 -7.82 -4.25 -6.04
N ALA A 313 -8.74 -3.70 -5.21
CA ALA A 313 -8.91 -2.26 -4.95
C ALA A 313 -9.03 -1.93 -3.47
N ILE A 314 -8.66 -2.85 -2.57
CA ILE A 314 -8.94 -2.73 -1.13
C ILE A 314 -8.42 -1.43 -0.50
N ASP A 315 -7.30 -0.92 -0.98
CA ASP A 315 -6.70 0.30 -0.45
C ASP A 315 -7.21 1.58 -1.13
N GLU A 316 -7.92 1.48 -2.25
CA GLU A 316 -8.46 2.60 -3.03
C GLU A 316 -9.90 2.96 -2.65
N PHE A 317 -10.58 2.13 -1.83
CA PHE A 317 -11.97 2.38 -1.43
C PHE A 317 -12.23 3.74 -0.77
N PRO A 318 -11.37 4.31 0.08
CA PRO A 318 -11.61 5.65 0.59
C PRO A 318 -11.82 6.68 -0.53
N ALA A 319 -10.99 6.64 -1.58
CA ALA A 319 -11.14 7.51 -2.73
C ALA A 319 -12.37 7.14 -3.59
N LEU A 320 -12.64 5.85 -3.80
CA LEU A 320 -13.83 5.36 -4.52
C LEU A 320 -15.14 5.78 -3.84
N PHE A 321 -15.18 5.93 -2.51
CA PHE A 321 -16.35 6.43 -1.81
C PHE A 321 -16.62 7.91 -2.13
N ILE A 322 -15.59 8.69 -2.44
CA ILE A 322 -15.77 10.05 -2.96
C ILE A 322 -16.33 10.03 -4.40
N ALA A 323 -15.85 9.12 -5.25
CA ALA A 323 -16.46 8.91 -6.57
C ALA A 323 -17.94 8.53 -6.45
N ALA A 324 -18.27 7.61 -5.53
CA ALA A 324 -19.64 7.19 -5.23
C ALA A 324 -20.51 8.36 -4.74
N ALA A 325 -19.99 9.22 -3.87
CA ALA A 325 -20.69 10.40 -3.38
C ALA A 325 -21.00 11.43 -4.49
N CYS A 326 -20.23 11.41 -5.58
CA CYS A 326 -20.43 12.28 -6.75
C CYS A 326 -21.19 11.61 -7.90
N ALA A 327 -21.49 10.32 -7.81
CA ALA A 327 -22.15 9.55 -8.84
C ALA A 327 -23.68 9.78 -8.85
N GLU A 328 -24.33 9.58 -9.98
CA GLU A 328 -25.79 9.53 -10.07
C GLU A 328 -26.30 8.16 -9.57
N GLY A 329 -27.19 8.15 -8.58
CA GLY A 329 -27.76 6.93 -8.02
C GLY A 329 -27.02 6.41 -6.81
N THR A 330 -27.10 5.12 -6.56
CA THR A 330 -26.57 4.45 -5.37
C THR A 330 -25.39 3.54 -5.71
N THR A 331 -24.31 3.64 -4.93
CA THR A 331 -23.19 2.69 -4.97
C THR A 331 -23.24 1.80 -3.73
N ILE A 332 -23.04 0.48 -3.94
CA ILE A 332 -23.05 -0.52 -2.88
C ILE A 332 -21.74 -1.30 -2.92
N LEU A 333 -21.10 -1.40 -1.76
CA LEU A 333 -19.94 -2.25 -1.50
C LEU A 333 -20.29 -3.31 -0.48
N THR A 334 -19.91 -4.56 -0.74
CA THR A 334 -19.97 -5.71 0.18
C THR A 334 -18.65 -6.48 0.15
N GLY A 335 -18.41 -7.39 1.10
CA GLY A 335 -17.23 -8.25 1.13
C GLY A 335 -15.90 -7.51 1.44
N ALA A 336 -15.95 -6.34 2.06
CA ALA A 336 -14.79 -5.48 2.32
C ALA A 336 -14.50 -5.27 3.82
N GLU A 337 -14.77 -6.26 4.67
CA GLU A 337 -14.54 -6.21 6.12
C GLU A 337 -13.09 -5.90 6.49
N GLU A 338 -12.13 -6.23 5.61
CA GLU A 338 -10.70 -5.94 5.81
C GLU A 338 -10.43 -4.42 5.91
N LEU A 339 -11.32 -3.55 5.40
CA LEU A 339 -11.22 -2.10 5.54
C LEU A 339 -11.33 -1.63 7.00
N ARG A 340 -11.96 -2.44 7.87
CA ARG A 340 -12.16 -2.09 9.28
C ARG A 340 -10.93 -2.27 10.17
N VAL A 341 -9.93 -2.99 9.68
CA VAL A 341 -8.69 -3.33 10.42
C VAL A 341 -7.44 -2.74 9.76
N LYS A 342 -7.62 -1.69 8.95
CA LYS A 342 -6.51 -0.92 8.34
C LYS A 342 -5.92 0.09 9.34
N GLU A 343 -5.37 1.20 8.86
CA GLU A 343 -4.83 2.28 9.68
C GLU A 343 -5.92 2.89 10.59
N SER A 344 -7.13 2.95 10.08
CA SER A 344 -8.37 3.24 10.82
C SER A 344 -9.44 2.21 10.44
N ASP A 345 -10.61 2.23 11.09
CA ASP A 345 -11.82 1.64 10.50
C ASP A 345 -12.27 2.53 9.35
N ARG A 346 -11.77 2.23 8.13
CA ARG A 346 -11.99 3.05 6.94
C ARG A 346 -13.46 3.16 6.55
N ILE A 347 -14.27 2.13 6.81
CA ILE A 347 -15.72 2.20 6.56
C ILE A 347 -16.34 3.23 7.50
N ALA A 348 -16.08 3.15 8.80
CA ALA A 348 -16.65 4.06 9.77
C ALA A 348 -16.12 5.49 9.62
N SER A 349 -14.84 5.66 9.34
CA SER A 349 -14.19 6.97 9.17
C SER A 349 -14.74 7.70 7.94
N MET A 350 -14.85 7.00 6.81
CA MET A 350 -15.43 7.56 5.58
C MET A 350 -16.92 7.88 5.75
N ALA A 351 -17.70 6.98 6.37
CA ALA A 351 -19.11 7.21 6.64
C ALA A 351 -19.35 8.51 7.44
N ARG A 352 -18.59 8.73 8.50
CA ARG A 352 -18.65 9.97 9.31
C ARG A 352 -18.33 11.23 8.50
N GLY A 353 -17.29 11.15 7.66
CA GLY A 353 -16.92 12.28 6.81
C GLY A 353 -17.98 12.58 5.74
N LEU A 354 -18.55 11.54 5.14
CA LEU A 354 -19.67 11.68 4.19
C LEU A 354 -20.91 12.27 4.85
N ASP A 355 -21.29 11.81 6.05
CA ASP A 355 -22.38 12.39 6.84
C ASP A 355 -22.16 13.87 7.11
N ALA A 356 -20.93 14.25 7.53
CA ALA A 356 -20.59 15.66 7.78
C ALA A 356 -20.72 16.54 6.52
N LEU A 357 -20.49 15.96 5.34
CA LEU A 357 -20.70 16.64 4.05
C LEU A 357 -22.15 16.59 3.55
N GLY A 358 -23.05 15.92 4.26
CA GLY A 358 -24.47 15.81 3.92
C GLY A 358 -24.78 14.72 2.89
N ILE A 359 -23.89 13.75 2.71
CA ILE A 359 -24.10 12.60 1.82
C ILE A 359 -24.76 11.45 2.59
N ILE A 360 -25.90 10.99 2.08
CA ILE A 360 -26.63 9.85 2.65
C ILE A 360 -25.82 8.59 2.45
N ASN A 361 -25.50 7.91 3.55
CA ASN A 361 -24.78 6.66 3.51
C ASN A 361 -25.22 5.71 4.63
N LEU A 362 -24.98 4.41 4.43
CA LEU A 362 -25.31 3.37 5.40
C LEU A 362 -24.16 2.38 5.46
N PRO A 363 -23.29 2.46 6.48
CA PRO A 363 -22.23 1.49 6.68
C PRO A 363 -22.81 0.14 7.15
N THR A 364 -22.24 -0.96 6.63
CA THR A 364 -22.53 -2.36 7.03
C THR A 364 -21.28 -2.98 7.66
N PRO A 365 -21.36 -4.16 8.29
CA PRO A 365 -20.17 -4.83 8.83
C PRO A 365 -19.05 -5.05 7.82
N ASP A 366 -19.39 -5.30 6.56
CA ASP A 366 -18.51 -5.67 5.46
C ASP A 366 -18.46 -4.68 4.29
N GLY A 367 -19.09 -3.48 4.45
CA GLY A 367 -19.13 -2.52 3.35
C GLY A 367 -19.90 -1.24 3.69
N ILE A 368 -20.47 -0.63 2.64
CA ILE A 368 -21.22 0.62 2.76
C ILE A 368 -22.13 0.81 1.54
N ARG A 369 -23.30 1.43 1.77
CA ARG A 369 -24.15 1.97 0.72
C ARG A 369 -24.01 3.50 0.73
N ILE A 370 -23.78 4.11 -0.42
CA ILE A 370 -23.62 5.56 -0.59
C ILE A 370 -24.59 6.03 -1.66
N GLU A 371 -25.39 7.06 -1.35
CA GLU A 371 -26.25 7.74 -2.35
C GLU A 371 -25.52 8.98 -2.83
N GLY A 372 -25.37 9.08 -4.16
CA GLY A 372 -24.76 10.26 -4.76
C GLY A 372 -25.56 11.52 -4.48
N GLY A 373 -24.86 12.63 -4.21
CA GLY A 373 -25.50 13.84 -3.77
C GLY A 373 -24.62 15.08 -3.86
N SER A 374 -25.08 16.14 -3.24
CA SER A 374 -24.40 17.42 -3.20
C SER A 374 -23.69 17.58 -1.86
N MET A 375 -22.36 17.64 -1.89
CA MET A 375 -21.53 17.84 -0.71
C MET A 375 -21.54 19.29 -0.24
N GLY A 376 -21.68 19.48 1.08
CA GLY A 376 -21.59 20.76 1.77
C GLY A 376 -20.17 21.16 2.12
N SER A 377 -20.03 21.96 3.18
CA SER A 377 -18.77 22.31 3.86
C SER A 377 -18.65 21.54 5.16
N ALA A 378 -17.48 21.05 5.51
CA ALA A 378 -17.28 20.33 6.77
C ALA A 378 -15.84 20.40 7.27
N THR A 379 -15.67 20.07 8.56
CA THR A 379 -14.38 19.71 9.16
C THR A 379 -14.36 18.20 9.32
N ILE A 380 -13.33 17.56 8.77
CA ILE A 380 -13.18 16.10 8.68
C ILE A 380 -12.04 15.65 9.58
N GLU A 381 -12.32 14.68 10.44
CA GLU A 381 -11.32 13.97 11.24
C GLU A 381 -10.79 12.78 10.44
N THR A 382 -9.47 12.65 10.33
CA THR A 382 -8.82 11.56 9.55
C THR A 382 -8.58 10.30 10.34
N PHE A 383 -8.62 10.37 11.67
CA PHE A 383 -8.22 9.26 12.55
C PHE A 383 -6.82 8.73 12.23
N ASP A 384 -5.91 9.65 11.91
CA ASP A 384 -4.51 9.37 11.55
C ASP A 384 -4.35 8.49 10.28
N ASP A 385 -5.38 8.43 9.43
CA ASP A 385 -5.35 7.69 8.16
C ASP A 385 -5.14 8.63 6.97
N HIS A 386 -3.97 8.51 6.34
CA HIS A 386 -3.56 9.32 5.18
C HIS A 386 -4.53 9.20 3.99
N ARG A 387 -5.18 8.02 3.81
CA ARG A 387 -6.13 7.83 2.70
C ARG A 387 -7.43 8.58 2.93
N ILE A 388 -7.88 8.67 4.17
CA ILE A 388 -9.02 9.51 4.54
C ILE A 388 -8.70 10.98 4.24
N ALA A 389 -7.51 11.45 4.65
CA ALA A 389 -7.06 12.81 4.40
C ALA A 389 -7.08 13.18 2.91
N MET A 390 -6.42 12.39 2.07
CA MET A 390 -6.33 12.65 0.63
C MET A 390 -7.68 12.51 -0.08
N SER A 391 -8.53 11.57 0.34
CA SER A 391 -9.86 11.37 -0.25
C SER A 391 -10.75 12.58 -0.03
N PHE A 392 -10.86 13.08 1.21
CA PHE A 392 -11.68 14.26 1.48
C PHE A 392 -11.07 15.56 0.93
N SER A 393 -9.76 15.63 0.73
CA SER A 393 -9.16 16.73 -0.01
C SER A 393 -9.68 16.78 -1.45
N MET A 394 -9.75 15.64 -2.14
CA MET A 394 -10.31 15.56 -3.50
C MET A 394 -11.83 15.82 -3.54
N ALA A 395 -12.56 15.52 -2.47
CA ALA A 395 -14.00 15.79 -2.37
C ALA A 395 -14.32 17.29 -2.54
N ALA A 396 -13.40 18.17 -2.13
CA ALA A 396 -13.59 19.64 -2.26
C ALA A 396 -13.79 20.10 -3.70
N LEU A 397 -13.29 19.36 -4.71
CA LEU A 397 -13.54 19.65 -6.13
C LEU A 397 -15.04 19.68 -6.48
N ARG A 398 -15.90 19.04 -5.67
CA ARG A 398 -17.37 18.98 -5.87
C ARG A 398 -18.17 19.53 -4.71
N ALA A 399 -17.52 19.99 -3.65
CA ALA A 399 -18.18 20.58 -2.50
C ALA A 399 -18.72 21.98 -2.81
N LYS A 400 -19.72 22.44 -2.04
CA LYS A 400 -20.29 23.80 -2.14
C LYS A 400 -19.59 24.82 -1.23
N GLY A 401 -18.72 24.34 -0.34
CA GLY A 401 -17.94 25.17 0.55
C GLY A 401 -16.64 24.48 0.93
N PRO A 402 -15.76 25.14 1.70
CA PRO A 402 -14.45 24.61 2.04
C PRO A 402 -14.54 23.33 2.87
N ILE A 403 -13.59 22.43 2.67
CA ILE A 403 -13.39 21.24 3.50
C ILE A 403 -12.10 21.44 4.29
N THR A 404 -12.19 21.37 5.61
CA THR A 404 -11.02 21.36 6.52
C THR A 404 -10.77 19.92 6.94
N VAL A 405 -9.58 19.40 6.64
CA VAL A 405 -9.17 18.03 7.00
C VAL A 405 -8.12 18.12 8.11
N LEU A 406 -8.39 17.48 9.25
CA LEU A 406 -7.53 17.50 10.42
C LEU A 406 -6.54 16.35 10.42
N ASN A 407 -5.45 16.47 11.19
CA ASN A 407 -4.46 15.41 11.42
C ASN A 407 -3.86 14.83 10.12
N CYS A 408 -3.42 15.72 9.22
CA CYS A 408 -2.88 15.36 7.91
C CYS A 408 -1.38 15.00 7.92
N ASP A 409 -0.71 14.98 9.07
CA ASP A 409 0.71 14.66 9.19
C ASP A 409 1.03 13.27 8.61
N HIS A 410 0.15 12.31 8.81
CA HIS A 410 0.29 10.93 8.32
C HIS A 410 0.25 10.78 6.78
N VAL A 411 -0.07 11.84 6.03
CA VAL A 411 0.01 11.81 4.56
C VAL A 411 1.46 11.55 4.11
N ALA A 412 2.46 12.07 4.85
CA ALA A 412 3.87 11.86 4.57
C ALA A 412 4.32 10.39 4.66
N THR A 413 3.56 9.51 5.31
CA THR A 413 3.88 8.07 5.40
C THR A 413 3.86 7.37 4.04
N SER A 414 3.02 7.85 3.11
CA SER A 414 2.82 7.23 1.80
C SER A 414 2.82 8.18 0.62
N PHE A 415 2.62 9.47 0.85
CA PHE A 415 2.59 10.48 -0.21
C PHE A 415 3.21 11.81 0.26
N PRO A 416 4.53 11.85 0.51
CA PRO A 416 5.20 13.12 0.78
C PRO A 416 5.00 14.08 -0.40
N GLY A 417 4.70 15.36 -0.12
CA GLY A 417 4.46 16.37 -1.16
C GLY A 417 3.08 16.32 -1.82
N PHE A 418 2.10 15.58 -1.27
CA PHE A 418 0.73 15.51 -1.81
C PHE A 418 0.11 16.90 -1.99
N ALA A 419 0.22 17.77 -0.99
CA ALA A 419 -0.38 19.11 -1.02
C ALA A 419 0.19 19.95 -2.19
N ASP A 420 1.50 19.94 -2.37
CA ASP A 420 2.19 20.68 -3.44
C ASP A 420 1.80 20.13 -4.82
N LEU A 421 1.81 18.81 -4.98
CA LEU A 421 1.46 18.17 -6.25
C LEU A 421 -0.02 18.44 -6.61
N ALA A 422 -0.92 18.30 -5.65
CA ALA A 422 -2.35 18.53 -5.85
C ALA A 422 -2.66 19.99 -6.18
N SER A 423 -2.01 20.93 -5.49
CA SER A 423 -2.13 22.36 -5.78
C SER A 423 -1.55 22.70 -7.14
N GLY A 424 -0.44 22.08 -7.52
CA GLY A 424 0.22 22.27 -8.82
C GLY A 424 -0.65 21.88 -10.03
N VAL A 425 -1.65 21.00 -9.83
CA VAL A 425 -2.57 20.57 -10.91
C VAL A 425 -3.98 21.19 -10.80
N GLY A 426 -4.22 22.07 -9.80
CA GLY A 426 -5.45 22.85 -9.72
C GLY A 426 -6.34 22.62 -8.50
N LEU A 427 -5.96 21.77 -7.54
CA LEU A 427 -6.65 21.70 -6.25
C LEU A 427 -6.28 22.92 -5.42
N GLN A 428 -7.26 23.68 -4.94
CA GLN A 428 -7.01 24.85 -4.09
C GLN A 428 -6.84 24.42 -2.64
N LEU A 429 -5.64 23.94 -2.30
CA LEU A 429 -5.29 23.37 -1.00
C LEU A 429 -4.24 24.22 -0.30
N ASP A 430 -4.55 24.68 0.92
CA ASP A 430 -3.62 25.33 1.84
C ASP A 430 -3.30 24.39 3.01
N THR A 431 -2.05 24.40 3.45
CA THR A 431 -1.61 23.66 4.64
C THR A 431 -1.48 24.63 5.81
N ASP A 432 -2.00 24.24 6.98
CA ASP A 432 -1.90 25.01 8.22
C ASP A 432 -1.36 24.08 9.33
N SER A 433 -0.33 24.53 10.03
CA SER A 433 0.41 23.76 11.04
C SER A 433 -0.26 23.71 12.39
#